data_6a56d45343c9c0c2dcd4e7b2f7320b12
#
_entry.id   6a56d45343c9c0c2dcd4e7b2f7320b12
#
_cell.length_a   1.000
_cell.length_b   1.000
_cell.length_c   1.000
_cell.angle_alpha   90.00
_cell.angle_beta   90.00
_cell.angle_gamma   90.00
#
_symmetry.space_group_name_H-M   'P 1'
#
loop_
_entity.id
_entity.type
_entity.pdbx_description
1 polymer ?
#
loop_
_entity_poly.entity_id
_entity_poly.type
_entity_poly.pdbx_seq_one_letter_code
_entity_poly.pdbx_strand_id
1 'polypeptide(L)'
;WRIPVGVLLIAIGLESFSLRTAVRESNHVRLKGESWVSFVRHAKAPELPVVLLEDIGALLGLCFALFGVGMTVITGNPIFDALGTLMIGALLILIAIVLGIETKSLLVGEGASDADHHAIVAAIEDGDEIEKLIHVKTLYLGPDELLVAAKLGFAADRSLGDVARD
;
A
#
# COMPACT_ATOMS: atom_id res chain seq x y z
N TRP A 1 -1.09 9.33 -38.32
CA TRP A 1 -0.35 9.59 -37.12
C TRP A 1 -1.00 10.65 -36.19
N ARG A 2 -1.77 11.59 -36.75
CA ARG A 2 -2.43 12.66 -35.94
C ARG A 2 -3.43 12.10 -34.94
N ILE A 3 -4.17 11.04 -35.28
CA ILE A 3 -5.19 10.44 -34.43
C ILE A 3 -4.54 9.74 -33.20
N PRO A 4 -3.54 8.83 -33.34
CA PRO A 4 -2.90 8.22 -32.19
C PRO A 4 -2.27 9.22 -31.24
N VAL A 5 -1.56 10.22 -31.73
CA VAL A 5 -0.96 11.28 -30.91
C VAL A 5 -2.03 12.09 -30.18
N GLY A 6 -3.13 12.46 -30.86
CA GLY A 6 -4.23 13.17 -30.22
C GLY A 6 -4.89 12.38 -29.10
N VAL A 7 -5.10 11.08 -29.31
CA VAL A 7 -5.66 10.18 -28.28
C VAL A 7 -4.72 10.07 -27.07
N LEU A 8 -3.40 9.91 -27.30
CA LEU A 8 -2.41 9.83 -26.22
C LEU A 8 -2.36 11.11 -25.40
N LEU A 9 -2.42 12.29 -26.02
CA LEU A 9 -2.44 13.57 -25.31
C LEU A 9 -3.68 13.74 -24.44
N ILE A 10 -4.86 13.35 -24.96
CA ILE A 10 -6.10 13.37 -24.17
C ILE A 10 -6.00 12.38 -23.00
N ALA A 11 -5.51 11.16 -23.25
CA ALA A 11 -5.33 10.14 -22.22
C ALA A 11 -4.36 10.62 -21.11
N ILE A 12 -3.23 11.22 -21.46
CA ILE A 12 -2.29 11.83 -20.49
C ILE A 12 -2.98 12.91 -19.66
N GLY A 13 -3.82 13.74 -20.27
CA GLY A 13 -4.56 14.77 -19.56
C GLY A 13 -5.54 14.19 -18.53
N LEU A 14 -6.29 13.16 -18.91
CA LEU A 14 -7.23 12.47 -18.02
C LEU A 14 -6.51 11.74 -16.90
N GLU A 15 -5.43 11.01 -17.23
CA GLU A 15 -4.61 10.28 -16.25
C GLU A 15 -3.91 11.21 -15.27
N SER A 16 -3.44 12.37 -15.73
CA SER A 16 -2.86 13.38 -14.83
C SER A 16 -3.89 13.93 -13.84
N PHE A 17 -5.15 14.02 -14.23
CA PHE A 17 -6.23 14.42 -13.34
C PHE A 17 -6.55 13.33 -12.32
N SER A 18 -6.60 12.06 -12.74
CA SER A 18 -6.77 10.89 -11.85
C SER A 18 -5.64 10.84 -10.81
N LEU A 19 -4.39 10.85 -11.27
CA LEU A 19 -3.21 10.85 -10.39
C LEU A 19 -3.23 12.01 -9.37
N ARG A 20 -3.62 13.22 -9.81
CA ARG A 20 -3.74 14.35 -8.89
C ARG A 20 -4.77 14.07 -7.77
N THR A 21 -5.86 13.42 -8.10
CA THR A 21 -6.90 13.05 -7.13
C THR A 21 -6.37 11.98 -6.17
N ALA A 22 -5.73 10.93 -6.69
CA ALA A 22 -5.11 9.87 -5.89
C ALA A 22 -4.04 10.42 -4.93
N VAL A 23 -3.17 11.32 -5.40
CA VAL A 23 -2.18 12.01 -4.55
C VAL A 23 -2.83 12.85 -3.48
N ARG A 24 -3.92 13.56 -3.80
CA ARG A 24 -4.65 14.37 -2.83
C ARG A 24 -5.27 13.52 -1.73
N GLU A 25 -5.97 12.45 -2.10
CA GLU A 25 -6.57 11.51 -1.14
C GLU A 25 -5.49 10.85 -0.28
N SER A 26 -4.42 10.36 -0.89
CA SER A 26 -3.28 9.78 -0.16
C SER A 26 -2.65 10.75 0.84
N ASN A 27 -2.54 12.04 0.50
CA ASN A 27 -2.03 13.07 1.41
C ASN A 27 -2.94 13.34 2.61
N HIS A 28 -4.24 13.08 2.51
CA HIS A 28 -5.16 13.21 3.66
C HIS A 28 -4.97 12.09 4.69
N VAL A 29 -4.58 10.90 4.23
CA VAL A 29 -4.42 9.71 5.08
C VAL A 29 -2.98 9.54 5.57
N ARG A 30 -2.00 10.01 4.79
CA ARG A 30 -0.57 9.91 5.11
C ARG A 30 -0.22 10.75 6.34
N LEU A 31 0.55 10.17 7.25
CA LEU A 31 1.05 10.85 8.44
C LEU A 31 2.01 12.00 8.07
N LYS A 32 1.97 13.10 8.83
CA LYS A 32 2.89 14.24 8.61
C LYS A 32 4.34 13.81 8.81
N GLY A 33 5.14 13.93 7.74
CA GLY A 33 6.56 13.54 7.77
C GLY A 33 6.84 12.11 7.29
N GLU A 34 5.83 11.32 7.01
CA GLU A 34 5.99 9.99 6.43
C GLU A 34 6.45 10.09 4.97
N SER A 35 7.40 9.22 4.57
CA SER A 35 7.84 9.15 3.17
C SER A 35 6.80 8.43 2.30
N TRP A 36 6.77 8.73 1.00
CA TRP A 36 5.89 8.05 0.05
C TRP A 36 6.15 6.54 -0.03
N VAL A 37 7.42 6.14 0.08
CA VAL A 37 7.80 4.72 0.07
C VAL A 37 7.30 4.02 1.34
N SER A 38 7.40 4.69 2.51
CA SER A 38 6.84 4.18 3.76
C SER A 38 5.33 4.06 3.68
N PHE A 39 4.65 5.08 3.16
CA PHE A 39 3.21 5.07 2.96
C PHE A 39 2.75 3.91 2.08
N VAL A 40 3.41 3.66 0.94
CA VAL A 40 3.06 2.54 0.05
C VAL A 40 3.26 1.18 0.74
N ARG A 41 4.29 1.05 1.57
CA ARG A 41 4.65 -0.24 2.21
C ARG A 41 3.90 -0.54 3.52
N HIS A 42 3.38 0.47 4.20
CA HIS A 42 2.79 0.32 5.54
C HIS A 42 1.40 0.96 5.64
N ALA A 43 0.75 1.28 4.51
CA ALA A 43 -0.59 1.83 4.54
C ALA A 43 -1.59 0.80 5.09
N LYS A 44 -2.32 1.18 6.13
CA LYS A 44 -3.39 0.35 6.73
C LYS A 44 -4.53 0.07 5.72
N ALA A 45 -4.74 0.97 4.75
CA ALA A 45 -5.70 0.80 3.64
C ALA A 45 -4.91 0.63 2.33
N PRO A 46 -4.74 -0.60 1.84
CA PRO A 46 -3.90 -0.90 0.67
C PRO A 46 -4.45 -0.35 -0.65
N GLU A 47 -5.72 0.01 -0.67
CA GLU A 47 -6.43 0.51 -1.85
C GLU A 47 -5.78 1.80 -2.40
N LEU A 48 -5.45 2.76 -1.51
CA LEU A 48 -4.86 4.03 -1.92
C LEU A 48 -3.44 3.90 -2.51
N PRO A 49 -2.51 3.17 -1.88
CA PRO A 49 -1.21 2.87 -2.48
C PRO A 49 -1.30 2.14 -3.82
N VAL A 50 -2.22 1.18 -3.94
CA VAL A 50 -2.42 0.43 -5.19
C VAL A 50 -2.88 1.35 -6.31
N VAL A 51 -3.93 2.16 -6.08
CA VAL A 51 -4.43 3.13 -7.08
C VAL A 51 -3.35 4.15 -7.44
N LEU A 52 -2.60 4.65 -6.45
CA LEU A 52 -1.51 5.60 -6.68
C LEU A 52 -0.40 5.01 -7.58
N LEU A 53 0.01 3.76 -7.34
CA LEU A 53 1.01 3.08 -8.15
C LEU A 53 0.50 2.77 -9.56
N GLU A 54 -0.78 2.39 -9.68
CA GLU A 54 -1.44 2.14 -10.94
C GLU A 54 -1.51 3.42 -11.80
N ASP A 55 -1.97 4.53 -11.24
CA ASP A 55 -2.05 5.84 -11.92
C ASP A 55 -0.67 6.35 -12.35
N ILE A 56 0.36 6.23 -11.48
CA ILE A 56 1.75 6.57 -11.83
C ILE A 56 2.22 5.70 -12.99
N GLY A 57 1.95 4.40 -12.94
CA GLY A 57 2.34 3.46 -13.97
C GLY A 57 1.65 3.75 -15.31
N ALA A 58 0.35 4.02 -15.28
CA ALA A 58 -0.42 4.38 -16.45
C ALA A 58 0.09 5.67 -17.09
N LEU A 59 0.33 6.72 -16.30
CA LEU A 59 0.86 7.99 -16.81
C LEU A 59 2.25 7.83 -17.43
N LEU A 60 3.17 7.10 -16.76
CA LEU A 60 4.49 6.82 -17.31
C LEU A 60 4.41 5.96 -18.60
N GLY A 61 3.52 4.97 -18.64
CA GLY A 61 3.27 4.16 -19.81
C GLY A 61 2.78 4.99 -21.00
N LEU A 62 1.85 5.92 -20.76
CA LEU A 62 1.36 6.85 -21.78
C LEU A 62 2.48 7.78 -22.29
N CYS A 63 3.37 8.24 -21.41
CA CYS A 63 4.53 9.03 -21.80
C CYS A 63 5.51 8.22 -22.69
N PHE A 64 5.76 6.95 -22.36
CA PHE A 64 6.58 6.06 -23.19
C PHE A 64 5.94 5.78 -24.53
N ALA A 65 4.61 5.57 -24.56
CA ALA A 65 3.87 5.42 -25.81
C ALA A 65 3.97 6.68 -26.68
N LEU A 66 3.78 7.86 -26.10
CA LEU A 66 3.88 9.13 -26.82
C LEU A 66 5.30 9.35 -27.35
N PHE A 67 6.33 9.01 -26.55
CA PHE A 67 7.73 9.06 -26.99
C PHE A 67 7.99 8.11 -28.15
N GLY A 68 7.59 6.84 -28.06
CA GLY A 68 7.79 5.82 -29.09
C GLY A 68 7.12 6.20 -30.41
N VAL A 69 5.82 6.54 -30.36
CA VAL A 69 5.05 6.99 -31.52
C VAL A 69 5.61 8.29 -32.08
N GLY A 70 5.91 9.28 -31.22
CA GLY A 70 6.44 10.57 -31.64
C GLY A 70 7.78 10.45 -32.37
N MET A 71 8.72 9.69 -31.80
CA MET A 71 10.02 9.43 -32.43
C MET A 71 9.89 8.65 -33.73
N THR A 72 8.99 7.69 -33.79
CA THR A 72 8.70 6.97 -35.05
C THR A 72 8.19 7.89 -36.15
N VAL A 73 7.31 8.84 -35.79
CA VAL A 73 6.80 9.83 -36.76
C VAL A 73 7.90 10.80 -37.24
N ILE A 74 8.78 11.23 -36.35
CA ILE A 74 9.85 12.18 -36.68
C ILE A 74 10.96 11.51 -37.49
N THR A 75 11.37 10.31 -37.12
CA THR A 75 12.52 9.60 -37.72
C THR A 75 12.14 8.70 -38.88
N GLY A 76 10.86 8.33 -39.02
CA GLY A 76 10.38 7.31 -39.97
C GLY A 76 10.79 5.88 -39.61
N ASN A 77 11.40 5.67 -38.41
CA ASN A 77 11.92 4.38 -37.99
C ASN A 77 11.04 3.73 -36.91
N PRO A 78 10.38 2.59 -37.20
CA PRO A 78 9.46 1.91 -36.30
C PRO A 78 10.13 1.30 -35.04
N ILE A 79 11.47 1.29 -34.99
CA ILE A 79 12.21 0.76 -33.84
C ILE A 79 11.91 1.54 -32.56
N PHE A 80 11.60 2.83 -32.67
CA PHE A 80 11.26 3.66 -31.50
C PHE A 80 9.92 3.30 -30.89
N ASP A 81 8.94 2.90 -31.71
CA ASP A 81 7.65 2.39 -31.23
C ASP A 81 7.84 1.05 -30.51
N ALA A 82 8.65 0.14 -31.07
CA ALA A 82 9.00 -1.12 -30.41
C ALA A 82 9.73 -0.91 -29.08
N LEU A 83 10.66 0.06 -29.00
CA LEU A 83 11.34 0.41 -27.75
C LEU A 83 10.38 1.00 -26.72
N GLY A 84 9.48 1.89 -27.14
CA GLY A 84 8.43 2.44 -26.26
C GLY A 84 7.57 1.32 -25.67
N THR A 85 7.13 0.37 -26.50
CA THR A 85 6.35 -0.79 -26.07
C THR A 85 7.13 -1.69 -25.10
N LEU A 86 8.42 -1.91 -25.35
CA LEU A 86 9.28 -2.68 -24.46
C LEU A 86 9.42 -2.00 -23.08
N MET A 87 9.59 -0.68 -23.06
CA MET A 87 9.66 0.10 -21.81
C MET A 87 8.35 0.01 -21.03
N ILE A 88 7.21 0.07 -21.71
CA ILE A 88 5.89 -0.13 -21.07
C ILE A 88 5.79 -1.52 -20.46
N GLY A 89 6.17 -2.57 -21.21
CA GLY A 89 6.15 -3.94 -20.72
C GLY A 89 7.03 -4.13 -19.47
N ALA A 90 8.25 -3.58 -19.48
CA ALA A 90 9.16 -3.62 -18.34
C ALA A 90 8.59 -2.86 -17.12
N LEU A 91 7.98 -1.69 -17.32
CA LEU A 91 7.31 -0.91 -16.28
C LEU A 91 6.16 -1.69 -15.64
N LEU A 92 5.30 -2.32 -16.45
CA LEU A 92 4.17 -3.10 -15.97
C LEU A 92 4.62 -4.32 -15.15
N ILE A 93 5.69 -5.00 -15.57
CA ILE A 93 6.28 -6.10 -14.80
C ILE A 93 6.77 -5.59 -13.43
N LEU A 94 7.47 -4.45 -13.40
CA LEU A 94 7.95 -3.86 -12.16
C LEU A 94 6.79 -3.53 -11.20
N ILE A 95 5.74 -2.88 -11.70
CA ILE A 95 4.55 -2.55 -10.92
C ILE A 95 3.88 -3.82 -10.40
N ALA A 96 3.71 -4.83 -11.26
CA ALA A 96 3.11 -6.10 -10.87
C ALA A 96 3.90 -6.81 -9.75
N ILE A 97 5.24 -6.76 -9.77
CA ILE A 97 6.08 -7.31 -8.70
C ILE A 97 5.85 -6.54 -7.40
N VAL A 98 5.87 -5.21 -7.44
CA VAL A 98 5.66 -4.37 -6.25
C VAL A 98 4.28 -4.65 -5.65
N LEU A 99 3.21 -4.58 -6.45
CA LEU A 99 1.86 -4.84 -6.00
C LEU A 99 1.68 -6.29 -5.49
N GLY A 100 2.33 -7.26 -6.15
CA GLY A 100 2.29 -8.66 -5.72
C GLY A 100 2.94 -8.88 -4.34
N ILE A 101 4.02 -8.17 -4.04
CA ILE A 101 4.68 -8.22 -2.72
C ILE A 101 3.77 -7.60 -1.66
N GLU A 102 3.21 -6.41 -1.93
CA GLU A 102 2.32 -5.72 -1.00
C GLU A 102 1.02 -6.51 -0.74
N THR A 103 0.38 -7.02 -1.79
CA THR A 103 -0.84 -7.83 -1.66
C THR A 103 -0.59 -9.13 -0.90
N LYS A 104 0.58 -9.76 -1.10
CA LYS A 104 0.95 -10.95 -0.34
C LYS A 104 1.06 -10.66 1.15
N SER A 105 1.66 -9.53 1.54
CA SER A 105 1.79 -9.12 2.94
C SER A 105 0.43 -9.04 3.62
N LEU A 106 -0.55 -8.45 2.95
CA LEU A 106 -1.94 -8.35 3.43
C LEU A 106 -2.65 -9.71 3.56
N LEU A 107 -2.41 -10.63 2.62
CA LEU A 107 -3.04 -11.96 2.64
C LEU A 107 -2.47 -12.87 3.74
N VAL A 108 -1.21 -12.71 4.10
CA VAL A 108 -0.55 -13.49 5.17
C VAL A 108 -0.95 -12.95 6.56
N GLY A 109 -1.49 -11.75 6.62
CA GLY A 109 -1.88 -11.03 7.83
C GLY A 109 -0.71 -10.26 8.43
N GLU A 110 -0.85 -8.95 8.50
CA GLU A 110 0.09 -8.09 9.21
C GLU A 110 -0.25 -8.03 10.69
N GLY A 111 0.77 -8.09 11.53
CA GLY A 111 0.65 -7.77 12.94
C GLY A 111 0.53 -6.25 13.15
N ALA A 112 0.19 -5.85 14.37
CA ALA A 112 0.22 -4.44 14.77
C ALA A 112 1.59 -3.81 14.47
N SER A 113 1.60 -2.51 14.15
CA SER A 113 2.85 -1.76 14.04
C SER A 113 3.64 -1.84 15.37
N ASP A 114 4.96 -1.66 15.33
CA ASP A 114 5.77 -1.69 16.56
C ASP A 114 5.25 -0.70 17.60
N ALA A 115 4.77 0.48 17.18
CA ALA A 115 4.20 1.48 18.07
C ALA A 115 2.88 1.01 18.69
N ASP A 116 1.97 0.44 17.88
CA ASP A 116 0.69 -0.08 18.37
C ASP A 116 0.92 -1.32 19.25
N HIS A 117 1.89 -2.19 18.88
CA HIS A 117 2.24 -3.37 19.68
C HIS A 117 2.75 -2.96 21.07
N HIS A 118 3.66 -1.98 21.15
CA HIS A 118 4.15 -1.47 22.43
C HIS A 118 3.04 -0.82 23.24
N ALA A 119 2.13 -0.07 22.63
CA ALA A 119 0.99 0.53 23.31
C ALA A 119 0.02 -0.54 23.86
N ILE A 120 -0.24 -1.60 23.11
CA ILE A 120 -1.08 -2.74 23.53
C ILE A 120 -0.43 -3.46 24.71
N VAL A 121 0.87 -3.77 24.62
CA VAL A 121 1.62 -4.44 25.69
C VAL A 121 1.59 -3.59 26.95
N ALA A 122 1.89 -2.29 26.85
CA ALA A 122 1.85 -1.38 27.99
C ALA A 122 0.45 -1.29 28.63
N ALA A 123 -0.60 -1.22 27.83
CA ALA A 123 -1.98 -1.19 28.33
C ALA A 123 -2.38 -2.48 29.04
N ILE A 124 -1.88 -3.63 28.58
CA ILE A 124 -2.15 -4.93 29.23
C ILE A 124 -1.35 -5.05 30.54
N GLU A 125 -0.10 -4.61 30.55
CA GLU A 125 0.77 -4.70 31.74
C GLU A 125 0.40 -3.68 32.83
N ASP A 126 -0.30 -2.59 32.48
CA ASP A 126 -0.80 -1.59 33.43
C ASP A 126 -2.05 -2.08 34.19
N GLY A 127 -2.62 -3.21 33.83
CA GLY A 127 -3.75 -3.83 34.53
C GLY A 127 -3.33 -4.45 35.88
N ASP A 128 -3.86 -3.95 36.99
CA ASP A 128 -3.57 -4.40 38.38
C ASP A 128 -3.84 -5.90 38.62
N GLU A 129 -4.54 -6.55 37.72
CA GLU A 129 -5.03 -7.91 37.85
C GLU A 129 -4.16 -8.95 37.12
N ILE A 130 -3.23 -8.47 36.30
CA ILE A 130 -2.35 -9.30 35.47
C ILE A 130 -1.00 -9.47 36.17
N GLU A 131 -0.69 -10.67 36.64
CA GLU A 131 0.61 -10.96 37.25
C GLU A 131 1.72 -11.00 36.20
N LYS A 132 1.43 -11.49 35.01
CA LYS A 132 2.41 -11.63 33.90
C LYS A 132 1.77 -11.69 32.54
N LEU A 133 2.28 -10.88 31.62
CA LEU A 133 2.05 -11.06 30.21
C LEU A 133 3.03 -12.12 29.67
N ILE A 134 2.51 -13.25 29.18
CA ILE A 134 3.31 -14.36 28.67
C ILE A 134 3.58 -14.17 27.19
N HIS A 135 2.56 -13.74 26.44
CA HIS A 135 2.63 -13.66 24.98
C HIS A 135 1.49 -12.83 24.41
N VAL A 136 1.80 -11.95 23.45
CA VAL A 136 0.81 -11.21 22.64
C VAL A 136 1.02 -11.54 21.17
N LYS A 137 -0.05 -11.81 20.46
CA LYS A 137 -0.10 -11.86 19.00
C LYS A 137 -1.18 -10.92 18.51
N THR A 138 -0.86 -10.21 17.45
CA THR A 138 -1.76 -9.27 16.80
C THR A 138 -1.92 -9.64 15.35
N LEU A 139 -3.11 -9.42 14.78
CA LEU A 139 -3.42 -9.69 13.39
C LEU A 139 -4.47 -8.69 12.91
N TYR A 140 -4.18 -7.94 11.84
CA TYR A 140 -5.20 -7.14 11.18
C TYR A 140 -6.21 -8.04 10.45
N LEU A 141 -7.50 -7.88 10.78
CA LEU A 141 -8.63 -8.52 10.11
C LEU A 141 -9.23 -7.62 9.04
N GLY A 142 -8.91 -6.33 9.08
CA GLY A 142 -9.34 -5.30 8.15
C GLY A 142 -8.60 -3.99 8.42
N PRO A 143 -8.88 -2.92 7.65
CA PRO A 143 -8.17 -1.63 7.77
C PRO A 143 -8.21 -1.01 9.18
N ASP A 144 -9.35 -1.20 9.86
CA ASP A 144 -9.64 -0.60 11.17
C ASP A 144 -9.89 -1.66 12.26
N GLU A 145 -9.66 -2.95 11.96
CA GLU A 145 -9.96 -4.05 12.86
C GLU A 145 -8.69 -4.86 13.17
N LEU A 146 -8.23 -4.77 14.42
CA LEU A 146 -7.05 -5.48 14.92
C LEU A 146 -7.48 -6.57 15.91
N LEU A 147 -7.22 -7.83 15.57
CA LEU A 147 -7.31 -8.94 16.50
C LEU A 147 -6.09 -8.93 17.43
N VAL A 148 -6.35 -8.91 18.73
CA VAL A 148 -5.32 -9.04 19.76
C VAL A 148 -5.57 -10.33 20.54
N ALA A 149 -4.62 -11.25 20.51
CA ALA A 149 -4.64 -12.48 21.29
C ALA A 149 -3.51 -12.45 22.32
N ALA A 150 -3.87 -12.37 23.60
CA ALA A 150 -2.92 -12.33 24.69
C ALA A 150 -3.01 -13.60 25.54
N LYS A 151 -1.84 -14.11 25.97
CA LYS A 151 -1.74 -15.14 26.99
C LYS A 151 -1.27 -14.47 28.28
N LEU A 152 -2.16 -14.48 29.27
CA LEU A 152 -1.95 -13.81 30.55
C LEU A 152 -1.75 -14.83 31.66
N GLY A 153 -0.94 -14.47 32.64
CA GLY A 153 -0.82 -15.17 33.91
C GLY A 153 -1.56 -14.38 34.98
N PHE A 154 -2.46 -15.05 35.69
CA PHE A 154 -3.17 -14.51 36.84
C PHE A 154 -2.64 -15.17 38.12
N ALA A 155 -2.81 -14.50 39.26
CA ALA A 155 -2.42 -15.04 40.57
C ALA A 155 -3.19 -16.33 40.88
N ALA A 156 -2.50 -17.32 41.45
CA ALA A 156 -3.03 -18.67 41.66
C ALA A 156 -4.22 -18.75 42.63
N ASP A 157 -4.47 -17.69 43.42
CA ASP A 157 -5.56 -17.57 44.37
C ASP A 157 -6.87 -17.04 43.77
N ARG A 158 -6.84 -16.60 42.47
CA ARG A 158 -8.02 -16.12 41.77
C ARG A 158 -8.89 -17.24 41.23
N SER A 159 -10.20 -17.11 41.38
CA SER A 159 -11.15 -18.03 40.78
C SER A 159 -11.38 -17.71 39.30
N LEU A 160 -11.73 -18.73 38.50
CA LEU A 160 -12.14 -18.55 37.08
C LEU A 160 -13.32 -17.57 36.94
N GLY A 161 -14.16 -17.46 37.96
CA GLY A 161 -15.31 -16.53 37.97
C GLY A 161 -14.90 -15.06 38.17
N ASP A 162 -13.77 -14.83 38.79
CA ASP A 162 -13.21 -13.48 38.98
C ASP A 162 -12.49 -13.04 37.70
N VAL A 163 -11.66 -13.93 37.11
CA VAL A 163 -10.96 -13.66 35.87
C VAL A 163 -11.92 -13.42 34.67
N ALA A 164 -13.13 -13.98 34.70
CA ALA A 164 -14.11 -13.81 33.61
C ALA A 164 -14.92 -12.50 33.72
N ARG A 165 -14.79 -11.73 34.80
CA ARG A 165 -15.47 -10.45 35.02
C ARG A 165 -14.60 -9.24 34.71
N ASP A 166 -13.30 -9.45 34.74
CA ASP A 166 -12.27 -8.45 34.46
C ASP A 166 -12.00 -8.40 32.92
#